data_482908aa25e7ac463ad41789fc84bb50
#
_entry.id   482908aa25e7ac463ad41789fc84bb50
#
_cell.length_a   1.000
_cell.length_b   1.000
_cell.length_c   1.000
_cell.angle_alpha   90.00
_cell.angle_beta   90.00
_cell.angle_gamma   90.00
#
_symmetry.space_group_name_H-M   'P 1'
#
loop_
_entity.id
_entity.type
_entity.pdbx_description
1 polymer ?
#
loop_
_entity_poly.entity_id
_entity_poly.type
_entity_poly.pdbx_seq_one_letter_code
_entity_poly.pdbx_strand_id
1 'polypeptide(L)'
;MSDKIEFKSAIELYNRVLPALYSKVKELNGLGIKHITEKDIWIYLVNNDWKTKTNLELSDLISDILYCDNDKLNEYISIRKNNKSDIVNIDEGVL
;
A
#
# COMPACT_ATOMS: atom_id res chain seq x y z
N MET A 1 -25.62 -5.19 -0.97
CA MET A 1 -25.30 -5.07 -1.10
C MET A 1 -24.50 -4.91 -0.98
N SER A 2 -24.20 -4.94 -0.82
CA SER A 2 -23.38 -4.72 -0.70
C SER A 2 -22.43 -4.84 -1.23
N ASP A 3 -22.29 -4.70 -1.91
CA ASP A 3 -21.47 -4.65 -2.71
C ASP A 3 -20.52 -3.82 -2.33
N LYS A 4 -20.72 -3.04 -1.74
CA LYS A 4 -19.94 -2.26 -1.34
C LYS A 4 -19.06 -2.93 -0.57
N ILE A 5 -17.96 -2.72 -0.61
CA ILE A 5 -17.03 -3.31 0.01
C ILE A 5 -17.14 -3.05 1.35
N GLU A 6 -17.68 -3.73 2.04
CA GLU A 6 -17.79 -3.62 3.20
C GLU A 6 -16.78 -4.35 3.71
N PHE A 7 -15.70 -4.38 3.73
CA PHE A 7 -14.75 -5.17 4.14
C PHE A 7 -14.95 -5.51 5.53
N LYS A 8 -15.39 -6.58 5.81
CA LYS A 8 -15.51 -7.06 7.09
C LYS A 8 -14.17 -6.98 7.66
N SER A 9 -13.12 -7.02 6.91
CA SER A 9 -11.80 -6.87 7.46
C SER A 9 -10.87 -6.36 6.40
N ALA A 10 -9.92 -5.57 6.79
CA ALA A 10 -8.93 -5.05 5.87
C ALA A 10 -8.08 -6.19 5.35
N ILE A 11 -7.93 -7.24 6.14
CA ILE A 11 -7.15 -8.39 5.71
C ILE A 11 -7.80 -9.07 4.53
N GLU A 12 -9.11 -9.19 4.56
CA GLU A 12 -9.81 -9.83 3.48
C GLU A 12 -9.63 -9.02 2.21
N LEU A 13 -9.73 -7.71 2.30
CA LEU A 13 -9.58 -6.86 1.15
C LEU A 13 -8.15 -6.94 0.64
N TYR A 14 -7.20 -6.89 1.53
CA TYR A 14 -5.78 -6.96 1.18
C TYR A 14 -5.54 -8.25 0.38
N ASN A 15 -6.09 -9.37 0.86
CA ASN A 15 -5.89 -10.62 0.17
C ASN A 15 -6.51 -10.63 -1.21
N ARG A 16 -7.61 -9.92 -1.39
CA ARG A 16 -8.24 -9.91 -2.69
C ARG A 16 -7.44 -9.11 -3.70
N VAL A 17 -6.73 -8.06 -3.27
CA VAL A 17 -5.96 -7.27 -4.21
C VAL A 17 -4.49 -7.68 -4.23
N LEU A 18 -4.14 -8.70 -3.48
CA LEU A 18 -2.74 -9.13 -3.41
C LEU A 18 -2.12 -9.44 -4.77
N PRO A 19 -2.82 -10.07 -5.70
CA PRO A 19 -2.20 -10.31 -7.00
C PRO A 19 -1.78 -9.01 -7.69
N ALA A 20 -2.56 -7.94 -7.52
CA ALA A 20 -2.21 -6.66 -8.12
C ALA A 20 -1.00 -6.07 -7.41
N LEU A 21 -0.92 -6.26 -6.08
CA LEU A 21 0.21 -5.76 -5.31
C LEU A 21 1.49 -6.50 -5.73
N TYR A 22 1.39 -7.80 -5.97
CA TYR A 22 2.54 -8.55 -6.41
C TYR A 22 3.01 -8.04 -7.77
N SER A 23 2.07 -7.76 -8.67
CA SER A 23 2.44 -7.27 -9.99
C SER A 23 3.17 -5.93 -9.88
N LYS A 24 2.69 -5.07 -8.98
CA LYS A 24 3.29 -3.76 -8.83
C LYS A 24 4.70 -3.89 -8.24
N VAL A 25 4.88 -4.76 -7.26
CA VAL A 25 6.19 -4.98 -6.67
C VAL A 25 7.16 -5.49 -7.73
N LYS A 26 6.66 -6.37 -8.62
CA LYS A 26 7.49 -6.91 -9.64
C LYS A 26 7.91 -5.81 -10.60
N GLU A 27 6.99 -4.92 -10.92
CA GLU A 27 7.29 -3.82 -11.81
C GLU A 27 8.37 -2.93 -11.18
N LEU A 28 8.23 -2.63 -9.88
CA LEU A 28 9.18 -1.79 -9.20
C LEU A 28 10.56 -2.45 -9.14
N ASN A 29 10.58 -3.75 -8.90
CA ASN A 29 11.85 -4.45 -8.85
C ASN A 29 12.55 -4.38 -10.21
N GLY A 30 11.77 -4.44 -11.26
CA GLY A 30 12.34 -4.33 -12.61
C GLY A 30 12.93 -2.95 -12.86
N LEU A 31 12.47 -1.94 -12.11
CA LEU A 31 13.01 -0.60 -12.26
C LEU A 31 14.12 -0.35 -11.25
N GLY A 32 14.51 -1.35 -10.52
CA GLY A 32 15.60 -1.19 -9.55
C GLY A 32 15.13 -0.80 -8.16
N ILE A 33 13.82 -0.65 -7.95
CA ILE A 33 13.31 -0.26 -6.67
C ILE A 33 12.92 -1.53 -5.93
N LYS A 34 13.80 -1.99 -5.07
CA LYS A 34 13.59 -3.27 -4.41
C LYS A 34 13.25 -3.24 -2.93
N HIS A 35 13.11 -2.07 -2.36
CA HIS A 35 12.81 -1.99 -0.94
C HIS A 35 11.32 -1.87 -0.64
N ILE A 36 10.48 -1.85 -1.64
CA ILE A 36 9.05 -1.67 -1.45
C ILE A 36 8.35 -3.00 -1.49
N THR A 37 7.55 -3.28 -0.48
CA THR A 37 6.83 -4.54 -0.41
C THR A 37 5.35 -4.32 -0.68
N GLU A 38 4.60 -5.40 -0.76
CA GLU A 38 3.17 -5.33 -0.99
C GLU A 38 2.50 -4.52 0.10
N LYS A 39 2.91 -4.71 1.34
CA LYS A 39 2.32 -3.97 2.42
C LYS A 39 2.61 -2.50 2.32
N ASP A 40 3.78 -2.14 1.86
CA ASP A 40 4.15 -0.75 1.70
C ASP A 40 3.21 -0.05 0.72
N ILE A 41 2.91 -0.72 -0.38
CA ILE A 41 2.03 -0.14 -1.38
C ILE A 41 0.63 0.02 -0.81
N TRP A 42 0.19 -0.99 -0.08
CA TRP A 42 -1.13 -0.97 0.53
C TRP A 42 -1.23 0.22 1.49
N ILE A 43 -0.25 0.40 2.34
CA ILE A 43 -0.26 1.48 3.30
C ILE A 43 -0.24 2.83 2.62
N TYR A 44 0.54 2.95 1.55
CA TYR A 44 0.61 4.20 0.82
C TYR A 44 -0.76 4.56 0.27
N LEU A 45 -1.43 3.61 -0.35
CA LEU A 45 -2.72 3.90 -0.96
C LEU A 45 -3.80 4.16 0.09
N VAL A 46 -3.79 3.41 1.15
CA VAL A 46 -4.76 3.60 2.20
C VAL A 46 -4.62 5.01 2.80
N ASN A 47 -3.41 5.44 3.01
CA ASN A 47 -3.19 6.72 3.64
C ASN A 47 -3.25 7.93 2.69
N ASN A 48 -3.01 7.72 1.45
CA ASN A 48 -2.97 8.84 0.52
C ASN A 48 -4.08 8.91 -0.48
N ASP A 49 -4.50 7.78 -1.00
CA ASP A 49 -5.52 7.79 -2.01
C ASP A 49 -6.87 7.42 -1.50
N TRP A 50 -6.95 6.38 -0.77
CA TRP A 50 -8.26 5.81 -0.45
C TRP A 50 -8.93 6.40 0.77
N LYS A 51 -8.17 7.08 1.61
CA LYS A 51 -8.76 7.60 2.80
C LYS A 51 -9.79 8.69 2.52
N THR A 52 -9.70 9.38 1.41
CA THR A 52 -10.65 10.42 1.11
C THR A 52 -11.68 10.01 0.07
N LYS A 53 -11.62 8.76 -0.40
CA LYS A 53 -12.54 8.33 -1.41
C LYS A 53 -13.61 7.45 -0.80
N THR A 54 -14.79 7.49 -1.40
CA THR A 54 -15.85 6.64 -0.92
C THR A 54 -16.38 5.84 -2.08
N ASN A 55 -17.12 4.81 -1.79
CA ASN A 55 -17.70 3.96 -2.82
C ASN A 55 -16.69 3.33 -3.75
N LEU A 56 -15.56 2.96 -3.23
CA LEU A 56 -14.56 2.31 -4.05
C LEU A 56 -14.96 0.88 -4.32
N GLU A 57 -14.74 0.42 -5.52
CA GLU A 57 -15.01 -0.94 -5.87
C GLU A 57 -13.70 -1.66 -6.01
N LEU A 58 -13.72 -2.97 -6.04
CA LEU A 58 -12.50 -3.75 -6.13
C LEU A 58 -11.70 -3.37 -7.37
N SER A 59 -12.39 -3.15 -8.49
CA SER A 59 -11.67 -2.80 -9.71
C SER A 59 -10.98 -1.45 -9.56
N ASP A 60 -11.54 -0.54 -8.76
CA ASP A 60 -10.91 0.75 -8.56
C ASP A 60 -9.64 0.56 -7.77
N LEU A 61 -9.68 -0.30 -6.77
CA LEU A 61 -8.51 -0.55 -5.94
C LEU A 61 -7.40 -1.18 -6.76
N ILE A 62 -7.75 -2.11 -7.60
CA ILE A 62 -6.76 -2.78 -8.43
C ILE A 62 -6.13 -1.79 -9.40
N SER A 63 -6.94 -0.94 -10.01
CA SER A 63 -6.42 0.05 -10.94
C SER A 63 -5.49 1.01 -10.21
N ASP A 64 -5.88 1.45 -9.02
CA ASP A 64 -5.05 2.38 -8.28
C ASP A 64 -3.71 1.74 -7.93
N ILE A 65 -3.71 0.45 -7.63
CA ILE A 65 -2.47 -0.23 -7.31
C ILE A 65 -1.56 -0.29 -8.54
N LEU A 66 -2.13 -0.69 -9.65
CA LEU A 66 -1.32 -0.88 -10.84
C LEU A 66 -0.82 0.42 -11.44
N TYR A 67 -1.59 1.49 -11.28
CA TYR A 67 -1.22 2.74 -11.91
C TYR A 67 -0.75 3.84 -10.98
N CYS A 68 -0.43 3.55 -9.74
CA CYS A 68 0.03 4.59 -8.86
C CYS A 68 1.42 5.06 -9.33
N ASP A 69 1.73 6.30 -9.00
CA ASP A 69 2.97 6.91 -9.45
C ASP A 69 4.14 6.28 -8.72
N ASN A 70 5.05 5.69 -9.44
CA ASN A 70 6.19 5.00 -8.84
C ASN A 70 7.12 5.94 -8.09
N ASP A 71 7.30 7.15 -8.57
CA ASP A 71 8.19 8.08 -7.92
C ASP A 71 7.60 8.56 -6.60
N LYS A 72 6.33 8.85 -6.59
CA LYS A 72 5.69 9.30 -5.37
C LYS A 72 5.65 8.19 -4.35
N LEU A 73 5.39 6.98 -4.81
CA LEU A 73 5.36 5.83 -3.94
C LEU A 73 6.74 5.62 -3.32
N ASN A 74 7.76 5.67 -4.13
CA ASN A 74 9.11 5.44 -3.67
C ASN A 74 9.50 6.52 -2.65
N GLU A 75 9.16 7.75 -2.92
CA GLU A 75 9.48 8.83 -2.02
C GLU A 75 8.76 8.67 -0.69
N TYR A 76 7.48 8.39 -0.75
CA TYR A 76 6.68 8.22 0.45
C TYR A 76 7.24 7.09 1.32
N ILE A 77 7.52 5.95 0.71
CA ILE A 77 7.99 4.81 1.45
C ILE A 77 9.39 5.05 2.01
N SER A 78 10.23 5.73 1.27
CA SER A 78 11.57 6.00 1.73
C SER A 78 11.53 6.90 2.97
N ILE A 79 10.71 7.92 2.94
CA ILE A 79 10.59 8.82 4.06
C ILE A 79 10.01 8.08 5.25
N ARG A 80 8.99 7.29 5.01
CA ARG A 80 8.35 6.57 6.06
C ARG A 80 9.29 5.57 6.73
N LYS A 81 10.09 4.90 5.95
CA LYS A 81 11.00 3.92 6.52
C LYS A 81 12.12 4.59 7.30
N ASN A 82 12.55 5.75 6.84
CA ASN A 82 13.59 6.45 7.56
C ASN A 82 13.02 6.93 8.90
N ASN A 83 11.84 7.50 8.89
CA ASN A 83 11.24 7.96 10.12
C ASN A 83 10.96 6.79 11.02
N LYS A 84 10.53 5.71 10.45
CA LYS A 84 10.21 4.58 11.23
C LYS A 84 11.42 4.02 11.89
N SER A 85 12.54 4.12 11.26
CA SER A 85 13.76 3.61 11.81
C SER A 85 14.07 4.38 13.08
N ASP A 86 13.91 5.68 13.04
CA ASP A 86 14.20 6.48 14.19
C ASP A 86 13.21 6.15 15.27
N ILE A 87 11.98 6.05 14.94
CA ILE A 87 10.97 5.76 15.90
C ILE A 87 11.09 4.38 16.44
N VAL A 88 11.39 3.49 15.63
CA VAL A 88 11.51 2.12 16.02
C VAL A 88 12.54 1.97 17.08
N ASN A 89 13.58 2.68 16.97
CA ASN A 89 14.60 2.56 17.98
C ASN A 89 13.98 2.88 19.30
N ILE A 90 13.09 3.78 19.33
CA ILE A 90 12.49 4.16 20.56
C ILE A 90 11.44 3.20 20.92
N ASP A 91 10.60 2.90 20.02
CA ASP A 91 9.55 2.00 20.27
C ASP A 91 10.00 0.67 20.56
N GLU A 92 10.95 0.21 19.93
CA GLU A 92 11.34 -1.07 20.13
C GLU A 92 11.80 -1.15 21.45
N GLY A 93 12.35 -0.19 21.93
CA GLY A 93 12.80 -0.25 23.23
C GLY A 93 11.62 -0.29 24.13
N VAL A 94 10.58 0.25 23.71
CA VAL A 94 9.46 0.29 24.49
C VAL A 94 8.70 -0.88 24.35
N LEU A 95 8.63 -1.34 23.23
CA LEU A 95 7.90 -2.48 22.99
C LEU A 95 8.65 -3.65 23.39
#